data_51d5502fd6d975a5b1ac3c43562fa94b
#
_entry.id   51d5502fd6d975a5b1ac3c43562fa94b
#
_cell.length_a   1.000
_cell.length_b   1.000
_cell.length_c   1.000
_cell.angle_alpha   90.00
_cell.angle_beta   90.00
_cell.angle_gamma   90.00
#
_symmetry.space_group_name_H-M   'P 1'
#
loop_
_entity.id
_entity.type
_entity.pdbx_description
1 polymer ?
#
loop_
_entity_poly.entity_id
_entity_poly.type
_entity_poly.pdbx_seq_one_letter_code
_entity_poly.pdbx_strand_id
1 'polypeptide(L)'
;MHALTPIRLEGVSYAFATHTVLHQIDLHIEPGSIVALLGPSGCGKSTLLRLLAGLTQPAEGEIWFGDRLVAKAGWALPPEARDIGMVFQDYALWPHMSVAQNVAFPLKMRNLPRSERDARVAEALARVGLTDFADRKPSGLSGGQQQRVALARAIVAQPRVLLFDEPLSNLDSALRESLCLEMSRILRQSGTTAVYVTHDRREAELIADRIVHLSAGRVAAFDSVTSKLVTTYNGAL
;
A
#
# COMPACT_ATOMS: atom_id res chain seq x y z
N MET A 1 14.09 7.32 -13.05
CA MET A 1 12.82 7.79 -12.43
C MET A 1 11.70 7.01 -13.08
N HIS A 2 10.93 6.23 -12.30
CA HIS A 2 9.74 5.58 -12.84
C HIS A 2 8.67 6.65 -13.15
N ALA A 3 7.95 6.48 -14.26
CA ALA A 3 6.84 7.37 -14.59
C ALA A 3 5.78 7.26 -13.49
N LEU A 4 5.38 8.40 -12.95
CA LEU A 4 4.27 8.50 -12.00
C LEU A 4 3.02 7.90 -12.64
N THR A 5 2.34 7.00 -11.94
CA THR A 5 1.25 6.21 -12.51
C THR A 5 -0.07 6.56 -11.83
N PRO A 6 -1.02 7.22 -12.51
CA PRO A 6 -2.36 7.40 -12.00
C PRO A 6 -3.11 6.07 -11.97
N ILE A 7 -4.12 5.98 -11.09
CA ILE A 7 -5.04 4.84 -11.04
C ILE A 7 -6.44 5.35 -11.40
N ARG A 8 -7.12 4.64 -12.33
CA ARG A 8 -8.47 4.96 -12.74
C ARG A 8 -9.35 3.72 -12.64
N LEU A 9 -10.48 3.86 -11.99
CA LEU A 9 -11.56 2.88 -11.91
C LEU A 9 -12.78 3.50 -12.60
N GLU A 10 -13.40 2.75 -13.50
CA GLU A 10 -14.56 3.18 -14.30
C GLU A 10 -15.69 2.16 -14.14
N GLY A 11 -16.75 2.52 -13.43
CA GLY A 11 -17.93 1.71 -13.22
C GLY A 11 -17.66 0.34 -12.57
N VAL A 12 -16.65 0.24 -11.70
CA VAL A 12 -16.18 -1.04 -11.16
C VAL A 12 -17.19 -1.60 -10.17
N SER A 13 -17.74 -2.78 -10.48
CA SER A 13 -18.62 -3.55 -9.61
C SER A 13 -18.00 -4.90 -9.26
N TYR A 14 -18.30 -5.40 -8.06
CA TYR A 14 -17.85 -6.73 -7.62
C TYR A 14 -18.93 -7.41 -6.79
N ALA A 15 -19.19 -8.68 -7.10
CA ALA A 15 -20.10 -9.52 -6.33
C ALA A 15 -19.36 -10.76 -5.83
N PHE A 16 -19.68 -11.17 -4.60
CA PHE A 16 -19.28 -12.45 -4.04
C PHE A 16 -20.50 -13.38 -4.07
N ALA A 17 -20.49 -14.37 -4.95
CA ALA A 17 -21.65 -15.19 -5.30
C ALA A 17 -22.84 -14.30 -5.74
N THR A 18 -23.92 -14.25 -4.94
CA THR A 18 -25.13 -13.46 -5.22
C THR A 18 -25.13 -12.10 -4.53
N HIS A 19 -24.15 -11.81 -3.67
CA HIS A 19 -24.08 -10.57 -2.89
C HIS A 19 -23.14 -9.57 -3.52
N THR A 20 -23.67 -8.44 -4.02
CA THR A 20 -22.85 -7.35 -4.54
C THR A 20 -22.20 -6.58 -3.40
N VAL A 21 -20.87 -6.48 -3.44
CA VAL A 21 -20.03 -5.83 -2.43
C VAL A 21 -19.59 -4.44 -2.87
N LEU A 22 -19.34 -4.24 -4.17
CA LEU A 22 -18.99 -2.94 -4.75
C LEU A 22 -19.96 -2.63 -5.88
N HIS A 23 -20.43 -1.37 -5.91
CA HIS A 23 -21.46 -0.91 -6.83
C HIS A 23 -20.96 0.28 -7.63
N GLN A 24 -20.57 0.07 -8.89
CA GLN A 24 -20.20 1.10 -9.86
C GLN A 24 -19.23 2.14 -9.25
N ILE A 25 -18.06 1.67 -8.82
CA ILE A 25 -17.01 2.54 -8.28
C ILE A 25 -16.34 3.30 -9.41
N ASP A 26 -16.47 4.62 -9.39
CA ASP A 26 -15.71 5.56 -10.18
C ASP A 26 -14.72 6.28 -9.27
N LEU A 27 -13.42 6.13 -9.56
CA LEU A 27 -12.36 6.72 -8.74
C LEU A 27 -11.15 7.06 -9.61
N HIS A 28 -10.67 8.29 -9.47
CA HIS A 28 -9.40 8.72 -10.05
C HIS A 28 -8.41 9.07 -8.94
N ILE A 29 -7.21 8.47 -9.01
CA ILE A 29 -6.10 8.71 -8.08
C ILE A 29 -4.96 9.33 -8.88
N GLU A 30 -4.58 10.55 -8.49
CA GLU A 30 -3.52 11.30 -9.15
C GLU A 30 -2.17 10.59 -9.02
N PRO A 31 -1.30 10.73 -10.03
CA PRO A 31 0.03 10.11 -9.99
C PRO A 31 0.85 10.66 -8.82
N GLY A 32 1.48 9.76 -8.05
CA GLY A 32 2.31 10.11 -6.89
C GLY A 32 1.54 10.55 -5.65
N SER A 33 0.20 10.52 -5.67
CA SER A 33 -0.61 10.85 -4.50
C SER A 33 -0.86 9.63 -3.60
N ILE A 34 -1.13 9.91 -2.33
CA ILE A 34 -1.52 8.91 -1.33
C ILE A 34 -3.02 9.09 -1.08
N VAL A 35 -3.83 8.09 -1.40
CA VAL A 35 -5.27 8.07 -1.15
C VAL A 35 -5.61 7.09 -0.04
N ALA A 36 -6.31 7.57 1.00
CA ALA A 36 -6.87 6.69 2.03
C ALA A 36 -8.30 6.29 1.67
N LEU A 37 -8.59 4.99 1.76
CA LEU A 37 -9.94 4.44 1.72
C LEU A 37 -10.44 4.27 3.15
N LEU A 38 -11.40 5.09 3.55
CA LEU A 38 -11.97 5.12 4.90
C LEU A 38 -13.43 4.65 4.87
N GLY A 39 -13.84 3.89 5.87
CA GLY A 39 -15.22 3.44 6.02
C GLY A 39 -15.36 2.30 7.03
N PRO A 40 -16.58 1.97 7.43
CA PRO A 40 -16.85 0.90 8.39
C PRO A 40 -16.38 -0.47 7.89
N SER A 41 -16.25 -1.43 8.81
CA SER A 41 -15.97 -2.81 8.45
C SER A 41 -17.03 -3.37 7.51
N GLY A 42 -16.61 -4.12 6.50
CA GLY A 42 -17.52 -4.73 5.52
C GLY A 42 -18.02 -3.80 4.40
N CYS A 43 -17.63 -2.51 4.36
CA CYS A 43 -18.08 -1.61 3.28
C CYS A 43 -17.39 -1.81 1.92
N GLY A 44 -16.44 -2.76 1.79
CA GLY A 44 -15.81 -3.09 0.52
C GLY A 44 -14.36 -2.61 0.33
N LYS A 45 -13.71 -1.97 1.32
CA LYS A 45 -12.33 -1.42 1.20
C LYS A 45 -11.29 -2.47 0.79
N SER A 46 -11.18 -3.56 1.54
CA SER A 46 -10.23 -4.64 1.23
C SER A 46 -10.60 -5.38 -0.08
N THR A 47 -11.89 -5.41 -0.44
CA THR A 47 -12.33 -5.94 -1.74
C THR A 47 -11.81 -5.06 -2.89
N LEU A 48 -11.96 -3.74 -2.76
CA LEU A 48 -11.44 -2.78 -3.74
C LEU A 48 -9.92 -2.89 -3.85
N LEU A 49 -9.22 -3.01 -2.71
CA LEU A 49 -7.77 -3.19 -2.70
C LEU A 49 -7.34 -4.49 -3.39
N ARG A 50 -8.07 -5.61 -3.19
CA ARG A 50 -7.82 -6.89 -3.87
C ARG A 50 -8.02 -6.82 -5.39
N LEU A 51 -9.00 -6.04 -5.84
CA LEU A 51 -9.19 -5.76 -7.28
C LEU A 51 -7.99 -4.99 -7.85
N LEU A 52 -7.52 -3.96 -7.15
CA LEU A 52 -6.30 -3.20 -7.51
C LEU A 52 -5.06 -4.09 -7.50
N ALA A 53 -4.95 -5.01 -6.56
CA ALA A 53 -3.84 -5.96 -6.48
C ALA A 53 -3.88 -7.05 -7.55
N GLY A 54 -5.02 -7.30 -8.21
CA GLY A 54 -5.18 -8.40 -9.17
C GLY A 54 -5.41 -9.77 -8.51
N LEU A 55 -5.79 -9.76 -7.23
CA LEU A 55 -6.13 -10.97 -6.48
C LEU A 55 -7.55 -11.46 -6.79
N THR A 56 -8.36 -10.61 -7.40
CA THR A 56 -9.70 -10.93 -7.88
C THR A 56 -10.05 -10.10 -9.11
N GLN A 57 -11.13 -10.44 -9.80
CA GLN A 57 -11.56 -9.81 -11.04
C GLN A 57 -12.86 -9.02 -10.80
N PRO A 58 -13.05 -7.85 -11.45
CA PRO A 58 -14.31 -7.14 -11.37
C PRO A 58 -15.42 -7.91 -12.12
N ALA A 59 -16.65 -7.78 -11.63
CA ALA A 59 -17.83 -8.27 -12.34
C ALA A 59 -18.22 -7.34 -13.50
N GLU A 60 -18.01 -6.03 -13.31
CA GLU A 60 -18.26 -4.98 -14.31
C GLU A 60 -17.21 -3.88 -14.17
N GLY A 61 -17.07 -3.06 -15.22
CA GLY A 61 -16.18 -1.91 -15.25
C GLY A 61 -14.73 -2.26 -15.57
N GLU A 62 -13.87 -1.26 -15.46
CA GLU A 62 -12.46 -1.33 -15.86
C GLU A 62 -11.54 -0.68 -14.81
N ILE A 63 -10.32 -1.20 -14.69
CA ILE A 63 -9.25 -0.67 -13.85
C ILE A 63 -8.02 -0.41 -14.72
N TRP A 64 -7.48 0.81 -14.62
CA TRP A 64 -6.33 1.27 -15.37
C TRP A 64 -5.20 1.75 -14.46
N PHE A 65 -3.96 1.42 -14.79
CA PHE A 65 -2.75 1.98 -14.21
C PHE A 65 -2.00 2.77 -15.31
N GLY A 66 -2.08 4.10 -15.25
CA GLY A 66 -1.72 4.95 -16.38
C GLY A 66 -2.59 4.62 -17.60
N ASP A 67 -1.94 4.36 -18.72
CA ASP A 67 -2.61 3.98 -19.99
C ASP A 67 -2.79 2.45 -20.13
N ARG A 68 -2.40 1.68 -19.10
CA ARG A 68 -2.48 0.23 -19.12
C ARG A 68 -3.76 -0.27 -18.47
N LEU A 69 -4.62 -0.95 -19.22
CA LEU A 69 -5.74 -1.71 -18.67
C LEU A 69 -5.19 -2.89 -17.86
N VAL A 70 -5.55 -2.97 -16.57
CA VAL A 70 -5.10 -4.04 -15.66
C VAL A 70 -6.20 -4.98 -15.24
N ALA A 71 -7.47 -4.57 -15.34
CA ALA A 71 -8.62 -5.46 -15.13
C ALA A 71 -9.86 -4.93 -15.83
N LYS A 72 -10.74 -5.84 -16.23
CA LYS A 72 -12.10 -5.59 -16.71
C LYS A 72 -12.99 -6.80 -16.40
N ALA A 73 -14.29 -6.71 -16.68
CA ALA A 73 -15.21 -7.82 -16.48
C ALA A 73 -14.65 -9.13 -17.05
N GLY A 74 -14.53 -10.16 -16.18
CA GLY A 74 -14.06 -11.49 -16.55
C GLY A 74 -12.56 -11.60 -16.89
N TRP A 75 -11.76 -10.53 -16.71
CA TRP A 75 -10.33 -10.58 -16.97
C TRP A 75 -9.54 -9.65 -16.02
N ALA A 76 -8.38 -10.12 -15.55
CA ALA A 76 -7.45 -9.30 -14.79
C ALA A 76 -6.01 -9.77 -15.01
N LEU A 77 -5.09 -8.81 -15.08
CA LEU A 77 -3.67 -9.10 -14.95
C LEU A 77 -3.39 -9.64 -13.54
N PRO A 78 -2.60 -10.71 -13.42
CA PRO A 78 -2.21 -11.21 -12.11
C PRO A 78 -1.28 -10.21 -11.37
N PRO A 79 -1.16 -10.31 -10.03
CA PRO A 79 -0.39 -9.35 -9.21
C PRO A 79 1.04 -9.12 -9.69
N GLU A 80 1.76 -10.18 -10.07
CA GLU A 80 3.15 -10.15 -10.54
C GLU A 80 3.34 -9.37 -11.85
N ALA A 81 2.25 -9.19 -12.62
CA ALA A 81 2.27 -8.43 -13.87
C ALA A 81 1.86 -6.96 -13.70
N ARG A 82 1.46 -6.52 -12.49
CA ARG A 82 0.95 -5.16 -12.24
C ARG A 82 1.98 -4.15 -11.78
N ASP A 83 3.19 -4.56 -11.45
CA ASP A 83 4.24 -3.72 -10.87
C ASP A 83 3.78 -2.99 -9.59
N ILE A 84 3.22 -3.76 -8.66
CA ILE A 84 2.73 -3.30 -7.36
C ILE A 84 3.58 -3.81 -6.20
N GLY A 85 3.57 -3.06 -5.09
CA GLY A 85 3.95 -3.53 -3.77
C GLY A 85 2.73 -3.56 -2.85
N MET A 86 2.65 -4.56 -1.96
CA MET A 86 1.53 -4.68 -1.05
C MET A 86 1.99 -4.98 0.38
N VAL A 87 1.37 -4.30 1.35
CA VAL A 87 1.49 -4.56 2.78
C VAL A 87 0.14 -5.05 3.28
N PHE A 88 0.12 -6.27 3.82
CA PHE A 88 -1.06 -6.92 4.39
C PHE A 88 -1.22 -6.59 5.87
N GLN A 89 -2.42 -6.77 6.39
CA GLN A 89 -2.76 -6.53 7.79
C GLN A 89 -1.94 -7.38 8.78
N ASP A 90 -1.63 -8.62 8.42
CA ASP A 90 -0.80 -9.56 9.18
C ASP A 90 0.68 -9.53 8.79
N TYR A 91 1.08 -8.49 8.02
CA TYR A 91 2.41 -8.29 7.43
C TYR A 91 2.86 -9.39 6.46
N ALA A 92 2.29 -10.57 6.48
CA ALA A 92 2.59 -11.75 5.63
C ALA A 92 4.12 -11.99 5.49
N LEU A 93 4.86 -11.95 6.59
CA LEU A 93 6.29 -12.23 6.61
C LEU A 93 6.53 -13.74 6.60
N TRP A 94 7.48 -14.21 5.80
CA TRP A 94 7.90 -15.61 5.80
C TRP A 94 8.71 -15.91 7.07
N PRO A 95 8.19 -16.74 8.01
CA PRO A 95 8.81 -16.93 9.32
C PRO A 95 10.14 -17.69 9.27
N HIS A 96 10.38 -18.48 8.22
CA HIS A 96 11.61 -19.24 8.01
C HIS A 96 12.73 -18.42 7.38
N MET A 97 12.42 -17.25 6.81
CA MET A 97 13.37 -16.31 6.19
C MET A 97 13.85 -15.26 7.18
N SER A 98 15.09 -14.79 7.03
CA SER A 98 15.57 -13.59 7.76
C SER A 98 14.87 -12.30 7.25
N VAL A 99 15.07 -11.20 7.97
CA VAL A 99 14.62 -9.86 7.54
C VAL A 99 15.14 -9.53 6.15
N ALA A 100 16.46 -9.66 5.94
CA ALA A 100 17.07 -9.40 4.63
C ALA A 100 16.49 -10.30 3.53
N GLN A 101 16.23 -11.58 3.83
CA GLN A 101 15.65 -12.52 2.88
C GLN A 101 14.19 -12.17 2.53
N ASN A 102 13.38 -11.75 3.53
CA ASN A 102 12.03 -11.25 3.30
C ASN A 102 12.03 -10.04 2.36
N VAL A 103 12.90 -9.07 2.62
CA VAL A 103 13.02 -7.86 1.79
C VAL A 103 13.58 -8.18 0.40
N ALA A 104 14.54 -9.11 0.29
CA ALA A 104 15.14 -9.51 -0.99
C ALA A 104 14.19 -10.27 -1.92
N PHE A 105 13.12 -10.87 -1.38
CA PHE A 105 12.28 -11.80 -2.13
C PHE A 105 11.68 -11.22 -3.43
N PRO A 106 11.09 -10.01 -3.46
CA PRO A 106 10.57 -9.43 -4.70
C PRO A 106 11.65 -9.22 -5.77
N LEU A 107 12.86 -8.86 -5.35
CA LEU A 107 13.98 -8.66 -6.28
C LEU A 107 14.49 -9.99 -6.85
N LYS A 108 14.44 -11.07 -6.02
CA LYS A 108 14.76 -12.42 -6.45
C LYS A 108 13.77 -12.92 -7.51
N MET A 109 12.48 -12.64 -7.34
CA MET A 109 11.44 -13.01 -8.31
C MET A 109 11.59 -12.25 -9.64
N ARG A 110 12.17 -11.06 -9.62
CA ARG A 110 12.53 -10.26 -10.81
C ARG A 110 13.88 -10.65 -11.42
N ASN A 111 14.54 -11.71 -10.91
CA ASN A 111 15.85 -12.21 -11.38
C ASN A 111 16.98 -11.16 -11.35
N LEU A 112 16.95 -10.21 -10.39
CA LEU A 112 18.04 -9.23 -10.26
C LEU A 112 19.35 -9.93 -9.85
N PRO A 113 20.51 -9.46 -10.36
CA PRO A 113 21.83 -9.95 -9.94
C PRO A 113 22.02 -9.80 -8.43
N ARG A 114 22.79 -10.72 -7.83
CA ARG A 114 22.97 -10.77 -6.37
C ARG A 114 23.53 -9.47 -5.81
N SER A 115 24.56 -8.91 -6.46
CA SER A 115 25.18 -7.66 -6.00
C SER A 115 24.21 -6.47 -5.98
N GLU A 116 23.38 -6.33 -7.02
CA GLU A 116 22.38 -5.28 -7.11
C GLU A 116 21.27 -5.50 -6.06
N ARG A 117 20.83 -6.76 -5.89
CA ARG A 117 19.83 -7.13 -4.89
C ARG A 117 20.31 -6.82 -3.48
N ASP A 118 21.54 -7.20 -3.13
CA ASP A 118 22.11 -6.99 -1.79
C ASP A 118 22.23 -5.48 -1.49
N ALA A 119 22.63 -4.66 -2.46
CA ALA A 119 22.70 -3.20 -2.33
C ALA A 119 21.30 -2.58 -2.10
N ARG A 120 20.29 -2.98 -2.89
CA ARG A 120 18.92 -2.45 -2.74
C ARG A 120 18.28 -2.89 -1.41
N VAL A 121 18.56 -4.10 -0.93
CA VAL A 121 18.10 -4.58 0.38
C VAL A 121 18.71 -3.76 1.50
N ALA A 122 20.03 -3.51 1.47
CA ALA A 122 20.69 -2.68 2.46
C ALA A 122 20.11 -1.25 2.50
N GLU A 123 19.88 -0.64 1.34
CA GLU A 123 19.24 0.67 1.23
C GLU A 123 17.81 0.66 1.79
N ALA A 124 16.99 -0.34 1.43
CA ALA A 124 15.61 -0.45 1.93
C ALA A 124 15.55 -0.62 3.45
N LEU A 125 16.45 -1.45 4.02
CA LEU A 125 16.54 -1.64 5.47
C LEU A 125 17.01 -0.36 6.18
N ALA A 126 17.96 0.39 5.62
CA ALA A 126 18.39 1.66 6.16
C ALA A 126 17.25 2.69 6.18
N ARG A 127 16.42 2.75 5.14
CA ARG A 127 15.25 3.67 5.04
C ARG A 127 14.22 3.44 6.14
N VAL A 128 14.09 2.19 6.63
CA VAL A 128 13.13 1.82 7.69
C VAL A 128 13.81 1.61 9.05
N GLY A 129 15.11 1.95 9.19
CA GLY A 129 15.85 1.86 10.46
C GLY A 129 16.06 0.42 10.96
N LEU A 130 16.22 -0.55 10.07
CA LEU A 130 16.36 -1.97 10.41
C LEU A 130 17.70 -2.60 9.95
N THR A 131 18.73 -1.81 9.71
CA THR A 131 20.03 -2.30 9.23
C THR A 131 20.61 -3.39 10.15
N ASP A 132 20.57 -3.18 11.46
CA ASP A 132 21.12 -4.11 12.47
C ASP A 132 20.26 -5.37 12.69
N PHE A 133 19.12 -5.46 12.01
CA PHE A 133 18.16 -6.56 12.15
C PHE A 133 18.17 -7.50 10.94
N ALA A 134 19.04 -7.27 9.95
CA ALA A 134 19.04 -7.96 8.65
C ALA A 134 19.02 -9.49 8.77
N ASP A 135 19.78 -10.06 9.71
CA ASP A 135 19.91 -11.52 9.91
C ASP A 135 18.87 -12.11 10.86
N ARG A 136 18.09 -11.28 11.55
CA ARG A 136 17.04 -11.77 12.47
C ARG A 136 15.87 -12.40 11.71
N LYS A 137 15.18 -13.31 12.38
CA LYS A 137 13.89 -13.84 11.90
C LYS A 137 12.72 -13.00 12.40
N PRO A 138 11.58 -13.00 11.71
CA PRO A 138 10.38 -12.25 12.12
C PRO A 138 9.93 -12.52 13.56
N SER A 139 10.07 -13.74 14.05
CA SER A 139 9.72 -14.12 15.44
C SER A 139 10.53 -13.41 16.53
N GLY A 140 11.69 -12.86 16.20
CA GLY A 140 12.53 -12.07 17.11
C GLY A 140 12.31 -10.56 17.02
N LEU A 141 11.24 -10.10 16.35
CA LEU A 141 10.93 -8.70 16.11
C LEU A 141 9.65 -8.27 16.84
N SER A 142 9.60 -7.01 17.29
CA SER A 142 8.34 -6.40 17.72
C SER A 142 7.36 -6.20 16.55
N GLY A 143 6.07 -6.00 16.82
CA GLY A 143 5.06 -5.75 15.78
C GLY A 143 5.41 -4.56 14.88
N GLY A 144 5.88 -3.44 15.45
CA GLY A 144 6.33 -2.29 14.67
C GLY A 144 7.57 -2.58 13.81
N GLN A 145 8.50 -3.43 14.29
CA GLN A 145 9.63 -3.87 13.47
C GLN A 145 9.18 -4.79 12.33
N GLN A 146 8.24 -5.70 12.58
CA GLN A 146 7.68 -6.58 11.53
C GLN A 146 6.97 -5.76 10.46
N GLN A 147 6.21 -4.75 10.85
CA GLN A 147 5.57 -3.81 9.93
C GLN A 147 6.59 -3.07 9.06
N ARG A 148 7.69 -2.57 9.64
CA ARG A 148 8.77 -1.92 8.89
C ARG A 148 9.45 -2.88 7.91
N VAL A 149 9.60 -4.16 8.25
CA VAL A 149 10.09 -5.19 7.30
C VAL A 149 9.12 -5.35 6.13
N ALA A 150 7.81 -5.42 6.40
CA ALA A 150 6.80 -5.52 5.34
C ALA A 150 6.81 -4.28 4.42
N LEU A 151 6.98 -3.08 5.00
CA LEU A 151 7.14 -1.84 4.23
C LEU A 151 8.41 -1.88 3.37
N ALA A 152 9.57 -2.24 3.95
CA ALA A 152 10.82 -2.37 3.19
C ALA A 152 10.68 -3.35 2.03
N ARG A 153 10.03 -4.51 2.25
CA ARG A 153 9.73 -5.50 1.22
C ARG A 153 8.84 -4.94 0.10
N ALA A 154 7.85 -4.13 0.46
CA ALA A 154 6.94 -3.54 -0.53
C ALA A 154 7.63 -2.49 -1.42
N ILE A 155 8.55 -1.68 -0.84
CA ILE A 155 9.20 -0.57 -1.57
C ILE A 155 10.51 -0.96 -2.28
N VAL A 156 11.18 -2.06 -1.88
CA VAL A 156 12.53 -2.43 -2.37
C VAL A 156 12.58 -2.61 -3.89
N ALA A 157 11.49 -3.10 -4.49
CA ALA A 157 11.38 -3.31 -5.92
C ALA A 157 11.00 -2.03 -6.69
N GLN A 158 10.84 -0.90 -5.99
CA GLN A 158 10.42 0.39 -6.54
C GLN A 158 9.16 0.26 -7.41
N PRO A 159 8.05 -0.25 -6.86
CA PRO A 159 6.84 -0.46 -7.63
C PRO A 159 6.20 0.86 -8.06
N ARG A 160 5.35 0.84 -9.10
CA ARG A 160 4.58 2.01 -9.55
C ARG A 160 3.43 2.35 -8.62
N VAL A 161 2.86 1.34 -7.96
CA VAL A 161 1.72 1.47 -7.05
C VAL A 161 1.99 0.72 -5.76
N LEU A 162 1.65 1.33 -4.63
CA LEU A 162 1.73 0.71 -3.30
C LEU A 162 0.32 0.56 -2.72
N LEU A 163 0.03 -0.62 -2.20
CA LEU A 163 -1.26 -0.97 -1.61
C LEU A 163 -1.08 -1.37 -0.15
N PHE A 164 -1.92 -0.83 0.74
CA PHE A 164 -1.85 -1.06 2.19
C PHE A 164 -3.22 -1.49 2.70
N ASP A 165 -3.31 -2.71 3.25
CA ASP A 165 -4.55 -3.26 3.84
C ASP A 165 -4.46 -3.23 5.37
N GLU A 166 -4.97 -2.17 5.99
CA GLU A 166 -4.97 -1.91 7.45
C GLU A 166 -3.63 -2.21 8.14
N PRO A 167 -2.50 -1.67 7.65
CA PRO A 167 -1.15 -2.11 8.05
C PRO A 167 -0.79 -1.80 9.50
N LEU A 168 -1.53 -0.93 10.19
CA LEU A 168 -1.26 -0.49 11.56
C LEU A 168 -2.30 -0.99 12.58
N SER A 169 -3.31 -1.76 12.14
CA SER A 169 -4.44 -2.18 12.99
C SER A 169 -4.03 -2.99 14.23
N ASN A 170 -2.91 -3.71 14.17
CA ASN A 170 -2.42 -4.60 15.23
C ASN A 170 -1.49 -3.90 16.24
N LEU A 171 -1.36 -2.56 16.18
CA LEU A 171 -0.43 -1.79 17.01
C LEU A 171 -1.17 -0.93 18.03
N ASP A 172 -0.50 -0.62 19.14
CA ASP A 172 -1.01 0.35 20.11
C ASP A 172 -1.05 1.78 19.52
N SER A 173 -1.84 2.66 20.12
CA SER A 173 -2.14 3.98 19.58
C SER A 173 -0.92 4.90 19.44
N ALA A 174 0.01 4.88 20.41
CA ALA A 174 1.18 5.75 20.39
C ALA A 174 2.19 5.32 19.31
N LEU A 175 2.44 4.01 19.21
CA LEU A 175 3.30 3.45 18.18
C LEU A 175 2.68 3.62 16.79
N ARG A 176 1.36 3.49 16.67
CA ARG A 176 0.61 3.66 15.43
C ARG A 176 0.79 5.06 14.84
N GLU A 177 0.63 6.12 15.63
CA GLU A 177 0.80 7.51 15.15
C GLU A 177 2.23 7.76 14.66
N SER A 178 3.23 7.33 15.42
CA SER A 178 4.64 7.47 15.05
C SER A 178 4.96 6.76 13.74
N LEU A 179 4.51 5.52 13.57
CA LEU A 179 4.72 4.74 12.35
C LEU A 179 3.95 5.29 11.15
N CYS A 180 2.76 5.84 11.37
CA CYS A 180 1.97 6.50 10.32
C CYS A 180 2.73 7.70 9.73
N LEU A 181 3.32 8.55 10.57
CA LEU A 181 4.15 9.68 10.17
C LEU A 181 5.41 9.24 9.41
N GLU A 182 6.08 8.20 9.89
CA GLU A 182 7.25 7.63 9.24
C GLU A 182 6.91 7.06 7.85
N MET A 183 5.82 6.29 7.75
CA MET A 183 5.33 5.77 6.47
C MET A 183 4.97 6.89 5.51
N SER A 184 4.25 7.92 5.96
CA SER A 184 3.91 9.09 5.15
C SER A 184 5.17 9.73 4.56
N ARG A 185 6.23 9.92 5.37
CA ARG A 185 7.50 10.46 4.91
C ARG A 185 8.15 9.58 3.83
N ILE A 186 8.24 8.27 4.07
CA ILE A 186 8.86 7.32 3.14
C ILE A 186 8.10 7.29 1.80
N LEU A 187 6.76 7.27 1.84
CA LEU A 187 5.91 7.25 0.65
C LEU A 187 6.06 8.54 -0.17
N ARG A 188 6.03 9.70 0.48
CA ARG A 188 6.22 11.00 -0.20
C ARG A 188 7.60 11.12 -0.84
N GLN A 189 8.66 10.63 -0.18
CA GLN A 189 10.01 10.61 -0.76
C GLN A 189 10.12 9.69 -1.97
N SER A 190 9.36 8.60 -2.02
CA SER A 190 9.37 7.68 -3.16
C SER A 190 8.60 8.23 -4.37
N GLY A 191 7.66 9.16 -4.17
CA GLY A 191 6.76 9.67 -5.22
C GLY A 191 5.83 8.60 -5.80
N THR A 192 5.69 7.44 -5.15
CA THR A 192 4.87 6.32 -5.63
C THR A 192 3.41 6.58 -5.34
N THR A 193 2.52 6.27 -6.28
CA THR A 193 1.07 6.33 -6.04
C THR A 193 0.67 5.27 -5.02
N ALA A 194 -0.07 5.65 -3.98
CA ALA A 194 -0.41 4.75 -2.89
C ALA A 194 -1.91 4.73 -2.57
N VAL A 195 -2.43 3.53 -2.26
CA VAL A 195 -3.78 3.33 -1.74
C VAL A 195 -3.67 2.71 -0.34
N TYR A 196 -4.20 3.41 0.65
CA TYR A 196 -4.12 3.04 2.06
C TYR A 196 -5.51 2.76 2.62
N VAL A 197 -5.77 1.51 2.99
CA VAL A 197 -7.04 1.12 3.63
C VAL A 197 -6.92 1.26 5.13
N THR A 198 -7.86 1.93 5.75
CA THR A 198 -7.99 2.04 7.21
C THR A 198 -9.45 2.27 7.61
N HIS A 199 -9.78 1.97 8.86
CA HIS A 199 -11.02 2.39 9.52
C HIS A 199 -10.77 3.54 10.52
N ASP A 200 -9.51 3.94 10.71
CA ASP A 200 -9.10 5.01 11.61
C ASP A 200 -8.94 6.33 10.84
N ARG A 201 -9.78 7.32 11.20
CA ARG A 201 -9.76 8.64 10.58
C ARG A 201 -8.44 9.38 10.82
N ARG A 202 -7.85 9.22 12.01
CA ARG A 202 -6.58 9.86 12.35
C ARG A 202 -5.43 9.35 11.49
N GLU A 203 -5.37 8.04 11.25
CA GLU A 203 -4.40 7.47 10.29
C GLU A 203 -4.58 8.08 8.89
N ALA A 204 -5.82 8.11 8.40
CA ALA A 204 -6.12 8.66 7.08
C ALA A 204 -5.67 10.13 6.96
N GLU A 205 -5.92 10.95 7.96
CA GLU A 205 -5.53 12.37 8.00
C GLU A 205 -4.01 12.58 8.09
N LEU A 206 -3.26 11.65 8.71
CA LEU A 206 -1.81 11.74 8.85
C LEU A 206 -1.06 11.29 7.59
N ILE A 207 -1.60 10.32 6.85
CA ILE A 207 -0.87 9.69 5.75
C ILE A 207 -1.29 10.21 4.36
N ALA A 208 -2.58 10.48 4.15
CA ALA A 208 -3.13 10.71 2.82
C ALA A 208 -3.14 12.18 2.38
N ASP A 209 -3.16 12.39 1.07
CA ASP A 209 -3.45 13.66 0.42
C ASP A 209 -4.95 13.83 0.21
N ARG A 210 -5.66 12.70 0.06
CA ARG A 210 -7.10 12.65 -0.15
C ARG A 210 -7.70 11.43 0.56
N ILE A 211 -8.84 11.62 1.20
CA ILE A 211 -9.61 10.55 1.83
C ILE A 211 -10.85 10.27 0.98
N VAL A 212 -11.06 9.00 0.66
CA VAL A 212 -12.23 8.49 -0.05
C VAL A 212 -13.07 7.72 0.95
N HIS A 213 -14.28 8.19 1.22
CA HIS A 213 -15.21 7.53 2.11
C HIS A 213 -16.00 6.46 1.35
N LEU A 214 -15.83 5.20 1.76
CA LEU A 214 -16.66 4.09 1.28
C LEU A 214 -17.78 3.80 2.28
N SER A 215 -19.00 3.64 1.75
CA SER A 215 -20.16 3.22 2.51
C SER A 215 -21.04 2.32 1.64
N ALA A 216 -21.46 1.18 2.17
CA ALA A 216 -22.31 0.20 1.48
C ALA A 216 -21.86 -0.09 0.03
N GLY A 217 -20.56 -0.29 -0.18
CA GLY A 217 -19.98 -0.62 -1.49
C GLY A 217 -19.95 0.53 -2.50
N ARG A 218 -20.15 1.78 -2.09
CA ARG A 218 -20.14 2.98 -2.94
C ARG A 218 -19.18 4.02 -2.40
N VAL A 219 -18.68 4.88 -3.29
CA VAL A 219 -17.99 6.10 -2.89
C VAL A 219 -19.04 7.10 -2.40
N ALA A 220 -18.99 7.45 -1.12
CA ALA A 220 -19.96 8.36 -0.49
C ALA A 220 -19.49 9.80 -0.48
N ALA A 221 -18.19 10.05 -0.27
CA ALA A 221 -17.63 11.40 -0.19
C ALA A 221 -16.11 11.40 -0.44
N PHE A 222 -15.56 12.58 -0.65
CA PHE A 222 -14.14 12.84 -0.76
C PHE A 222 -13.75 14.00 0.16
N ASP A 223 -12.66 13.81 0.95
CA ASP A 223 -12.05 14.91 1.72
C ASP A 223 -10.64 15.15 1.16
N SER A 224 -10.29 16.40 0.89
CA SER A 224 -8.91 16.80 0.62
C SER A 224 -8.22 17.07 1.95
N VAL A 225 -7.08 16.39 2.20
CA VAL A 225 -6.29 16.65 3.38
C VAL A 225 -5.29 17.75 3.07
N THR A 226 -5.55 18.96 3.57
CA THR A 226 -4.57 20.04 3.48
C THR A 226 -3.40 19.69 4.38
N SER A 227 -2.26 19.31 3.79
CA SER A 227 -1.07 18.86 4.53
C SER A 227 -0.59 19.95 5.51
N LYS A 228 -0.98 19.85 6.77
CA LYS A 228 -0.50 20.72 7.87
C LYS A 228 0.93 20.38 8.29
N LEU A 229 1.59 19.38 7.68
CA LEU A 229 2.87 18.83 8.14
C LEU A 229 4.13 19.49 7.56
N VAL A 230 4.01 20.49 6.67
CA VAL A 230 5.20 21.16 6.09
C VAL A 230 5.76 22.27 7.00
N THR A 231 5.06 22.72 8.04
CA THR A 231 5.42 23.96 8.77
C THR A 231 6.04 23.77 10.14
N THR A 232 6.23 22.56 10.67
CA THR A 232 6.61 22.39 12.09
C THR A 232 8.05 21.87 12.32
N TYR A 233 8.90 21.73 11.31
CA TYR A 233 10.29 21.23 11.50
C TYR A 233 11.39 22.13 10.89
N ASN A 234 11.13 23.44 10.73
CA ASN A 234 12.18 24.41 10.37
C ASN A 234 12.52 25.37 11.53
N GLY A 235 12.54 24.90 12.73
CA GLY A 235 12.86 25.76 13.88
C GLY A 235 13.35 25.02 15.10
N ALA A 236 14.53 24.41 15.02
CA ALA A 236 15.42 24.21 16.17
C ALA A 236 16.78 23.69 15.65
N LEU A 237 17.68 24.61 15.40
CA LEU A 237 19.13 24.45 15.52
C LEU A 237 19.54 25.00 16.85
#